data_cccfb17c58c525aeb10e9351345c9691
#
_entry.id   cccfb17c58c525aeb10e9351345c9691
#
_cell.length_a   1.000
_cell.length_b   1.000
_cell.length_c   1.000
_cell.angle_alpha   90.00
_cell.angle_beta   90.00
_cell.angle_gamma   90.00
#
_symmetry.space_group_name_H-M   'P 1'
#
loop_
_entity.id
_entity.type
_entity.pdbx_description
1 polymer ?
#
loop_
_entity_poly.entity_id
_entity_poly.type
_entity_poly.pdbx_seq_one_letter_code
_entity_poly.pdbx_strand_id
1 'polypeptide(L)'
;MVFKRWNKAPSKSPPKHKWTDKQMKTIGWCLNKNISVGISPDWKDDLNRWKIDININSKIHEDPNRYDNEVVYNKVNEYYKYYYDKYNKQ
;
A
#
# COMPACT_ATOMS: atom_id res chain seq x y z
N MET A 1 27.84 3.99 18.50
CA MET A 1 27.29 4.09 18.33
C MET A 1 26.58 4.75 17.62
N VAL A 2 26.43 4.89 16.99
CA VAL A 2 25.82 5.56 16.21
C VAL A 2 24.73 5.01 15.58
N PHE A 3 24.66 3.84 15.44
CA PHE A 3 23.62 3.26 14.81
C PHE A 3 22.38 3.60 15.45
N LYS A 4 22.41 4.21 16.48
CA LYS A 4 21.28 4.55 17.01
C LYS A 4 20.57 5.47 16.23
N ARG A 5 21.15 6.20 15.39
CA ARG A 5 20.47 7.13 14.71
C ARG A 5 19.55 6.63 13.78
N TRP A 6 19.79 5.58 13.17
CA TRP A 6 18.80 5.15 12.26
C TRP A 6 17.64 4.60 13.02
N ASN A 7 17.78 4.44 14.25
CA ASN A 7 16.70 4.00 14.98
C ASN A 7 15.86 5.14 15.33
N LYS A 8 16.35 6.33 15.14
CA LYS A 8 15.60 7.39 15.50
C LYS A 8 14.66 7.75 14.51
N ALA A 9 14.75 7.29 13.33
CA ALA A 9 13.75 7.53 12.37
C ALA A 9 12.51 7.06 13.02
N PRO A 10 11.46 7.81 13.02
CA PRO A 10 10.27 7.44 13.67
C PRO A 10 9.85 6.15 13.08
N SER A 11 9.70 5.16 13.86
CA SER A 11 9.28 3.94 13.34
C SER A 11 7.81 4.03 13.26
N LYS A 12 7.30 4.40 12.13
CA LYS A 12 5.89 4.45 11.94
C LYS A 12 5.47 3.14 11.38
N SER A 13 4.70 2.39 12.13
CA SER A 13 4.17 1.13 11.68
C SER A 13 2.88 1.35 10.93
N PRO A 14 2.57 0.55 9.93
CA PRO A 14 1.28 0.66 9.25
C PRO A 14 0.14 0.46 10.25
N PRO A 15 -0.98 1.14 10.09
CA PRO A 15 -2.10 0.93 10.96
C PRO A 15 -2.62 -0.49 10.81
N LYS A 16 -3.16 -1.03 11.89
CA LYS A 16 -3.67 -2.38 11.84
C LYS A 16 -4.96 -2.40 11.03
N HIS A 17 -5.09 -3.40 10.20
CA HIS A 17 -6.27 -3.52 9.37
C HIS A 17 -6.58 -4.99 9.15
N LYS A 18 -7.85 -5.32 9.22
CA LYS A 18 -8.27 -6.68 9.03
C LYS A 18 -9.04 -6.77 7.73
N TRP A 19 -8.54 -7.55 6.79
CA TRP A 19 -9.19 -7.70 5.50
C TRP A 19 -10.30 -8.76 5.60
N THR A 20 -11.38 -8.56 4.87
CA THR A 20 -12.41 -9.57 4.80
C THR A 20 -11.93 -10.72 3.92
N ASP A 21 -12.60 -11.87 3.98
CA ASP A 21 -12.23 -13.00 3.16
C ASP A 21 -12.30 -12.67 1.68
N LYS A 22 -13.31 -11.90 1.28
CA LYS A 22 -13.45 -11.51 -0.11
C LYS A 22 -12.30 -10.61 -0.54
N GLN A 23 -11.90 -9.69 0.32
CA GLN A 23 -10.78 -8.80 0.03
C GLN A 23 -9.49 -9.60 -0.07
N MET A 24 -9.30 -10.58 0.81
CA MET A 24 -8.08 -11.39 0.76
C MET A 24 -8.01 -12.22 -0.52
N LYS A 25 -9.14 -12.69 -1.03
CA LYS A 25 -9.14 -13.42 -2.29
C LYS A 25 -8.75 -12.51 -3.44
N THR A 26 -9.25 -11.29 -3.45
CA THR A 26 -8.92 -10.31 -4.48
C THR A 26 -7.43 -9.97 -4.44
N ILE A 27 -6.90 -9.74 -3.25
CA ILE A 27 -5.50 -9.43 -3.06
C ILE A 27 -4.63 -10.61 -3.50
N GLY A 28 -4.99 -11.82 -3.09
CA GLY A 28 -4.23 -13.01 -3.46
C GLY A 28 -4.19 -13.21 -4.97
N TRP A 29 -5.32 -12.97 -5.64
CA TRP A 29 -5.37 -13.08 -7.09
C TRP A 29 -4.39 -12.08 -7.72
N CYS A 30 -4.39 -10.83 -7.23
CA CYS A 30 -3.50 -9.82 -7.77
C CYS A 30 -2.03 -10.18 -7.52
N LEU A 31 -1.70 -10.67 -6.34
CA LEU A 31 -0.33 -11.06 -6.04
C LEU A 31 0.15 -12.17 -6.95
N ASN A 32 -0.74 -13.10 -7.30
CA ASN A 32 -0.38 -14.17 -8.22
C ASN A 32 -0.14 -13.66 -9.64
N LYS A 33 -0.65 -12.47 -9.96
CA LYS A 33 -0.44 -11.88 -11.27
C LYS A 33 0.66 -10.82 -11.25
N ASN A 34 1.47 -10.81 -10.20
CA ASN A 34 2.57 -9.87 -10.05
C ASN A 34 2.08 -8.42 -9.93
N ILE A 35 0.95 -8.26 -9.26
CA ILE A 35 0.40 -6.95 -8.96
C ILE A 35 0.35 -6.81 -7.46
N SER A 36 1.04 -5.84 -6.91
CA SER A 36 1.02 -5.60 -5.48
C SER A 36 0.87 -4.11 -5.20
N VAL A 37 0.21 -3.79 -4.11
CA VAL A 37 0.02 -2.41 -3.69
C VAL A 37 0.58 -2.30 -2.28
N GLY A 38 1.56 -1.44 -2.12
CA GLY A 38 2.20 -1.27 -0.84
C GLY A 38 2.01 0.13 -0.31
N ILE A 39 2.20 0.30 0.99
CA ILE A 39 2.13 1.62 1.59
C ILE A 39 3.44 1.89 2.30
N SER A 40 3.81 3.15 2.35
CA SER A 40 4.99 3.57 3.09
C SER A 40 4.75 4.97 3.62
N PRO A 41 5.36 5.31 4.75
CA PRO A 41 5.17 6.65 5.29
C PRO A 41 5.94 7.67 4.46
N ASP A 42 5.37 8.86 4.34
CA ASP A 42 6.05 9.95 3.66
C ASP A 42 6.60 10.89 4.71
N TRP A 43 7.88 10.77 5.00
CA TRP A 43 8.48 11.57 6.05
C TRP A 43 8.59 13.04 5.70
N LYS A 44 8.38 13.39 4.45
CA LYS A 44 8.43 14.78 4.02
C LYS A 44 7.06 15.44 4.06
N ASP A 45 6.03 14.65 4.29
CA ASP A 45 4.67 15.18 4.34
C ASP A 45 4.42 15.75 5.74
N ASP A 46 4.03 17.01 5.82
CA ASP A 46 3.79 17.66 7.10
C ASP A 46 2.74 16.97 7.94
N LEU A 47 1.83 16.27 7.31
CA LEU A 47 0.76 15.57 8.01
C LEU A 47 1.12 14.10 8.27
N ASN A 48 2.30 13.68 7.90
CA ASN A 48 2.77 12.31 8.11
C ASN A 48 1.81 11.27 7.52
N ARG A 49 1.33 11.54 6.34
CA ARG A 49 0.41 10.63 5.68
C ARG A 49 1.17 9.52 4.95
N TRP A 50 0.42 8.61 4.38
CA TRP A 50 0.99 7.44 3.72
C TRP A 50 1.03 7.59 2.21
N LYS A 51 2.07 7.03 1.61
CA LYS A 51 2.18 6.95 0.16
C LYS A 51 1.74 5.57 -0.27
N ILE A 52 1.23 5.46 -1.47
CA ILE A 52 0.86 4.17 -2.04
C ILE A 52 1.70 3.94 -3.29
N ASP A 53 2.31 2.76 -3.37
CA ASP A 53 3.07 2.34 -4.53
C ASP A 53 2.42 1.12 -5.13
N ILE A 54 2.23 1.11 -6.43
CA ILE A 54 1.64 -0.02 -7.13
C ILE A 54 2.75 -0.65 -7.97
N ASN A 55 2.99 -1.93 -7.75
CA ASN A 55 4.00 -2.66 -8.49
C ASN A 55 3.29 -3.62 -9.44
N ILE A 56 3.48 -3.43 -10.74
CA ILE A 56 2.86 -4.29 -11.75
C ILE A 56 3.99 -4.83 -12.62
N ASN A 57 4.22 -6.12 -12.56
CA ASN A 57 5.27 -6.79 -13.34
C ASN A 57 6.63 -6.10 -13.19
N SER A 58 6.97 -5.77 -11.95
CA SER A 58 8.24 -5.14 -11.59
C SER A 58 8.35 -3.66 -11.96
N LYS A 59 7.26 -3.08 -12.45
CA LYS A 59 7.25 -1.65 -12.71
C LYS A 59 6.49 -0.99 -11.58
N ILE A 60 7.06 0.06 -11.03
CA ILE A 60 6.48 0.73 -9.88
C ILE A 60 5.82 2.04 -10.32
N HIS A 61 4.57 2.19 -9.92
CA HIS A 61 3.82 3.40 -10.17
C HIS A 61 3.47 3.99 -8.81
N GLU A 62 3.79 5.25 -8.61
CA GLU A 62 3.51 5.88 -7.33
C GLU A 62 2.26 6.73 -7.44
N ASP A 63 1.36 6.56 -6.48
CA ASP A 63 0.19 7.42 -6.40
C ASP A 63 0.65 8.81 -5.96
N PRO A 64 0.30 9.86 -6.68
CA PRO A 64 0.75 11.20 -6.31
C PRO A 64 0.09 11.75 -5.06
N ASN A 65 -0.98 11.12 -4.59
CA ASN A 65 -1.69 11.60 -3.41
C ASN A 65 -1.15 10.96 -2.14
N ARG A 66 -1.52 11.54 -1.01
CA ARG A 66 -1.16 11.00 0.29
C ARG A 66 -2.44 10.73 1.05
N TYR A 67 -2.42 9.74 1.94
CA TYR A 67 -3.63 9.26 2.59
C TYR A 67 -3.44 9.11 4.09
N ASP A 68 -4.48 9.42 4.85
CA ASP A 68 -4.46 9.26 6.30
C ASP A 68 -4.62 7.80 6.69
N ASN A 69 -4.34 7.50 7.96
CA ASN A 69 -4.45 6.14 8.47
C ASN A 69 -5.83 5.53 8.23
N GLU A 70 -6.88 6.32 8.33
CA GLU A 70 -8.24 5.79 8.19
C GLU A 70 -8.62 5.51 6.75
N VAL A 71 -7.90 6.12 5.81
CA VAL A 71 -8.27 6.05 4.40
C VAL A 71 -7.35 5.17 3.58
N VAL A 72 -6.11 5.04 4.00
CA VAL A 72 -5.10 4.39 3.19
C VAL A 72 -5.47 2.95 2.81
N TYR A 73 -5.99 2.16 3.74
CA TYR A 73 -6.33 0.78 3.40
C TYR A 73 -7.56 0.68 2.52
N ASN A 74 -8.49 1.62 2.64
CA ASN A 74 -9.61 1.64 1.72
C ASN A 74 -9.11 1.90 0.30
N LYS A 75 -8.12 2.79 0.17
CA LYS A 75 -7.57 3.09 -1.13
C LYS A 75 -6.76 1.91 -1.67
N VAL A 76 -6.02 1.22 -0.81
CA VAL A 76 -5.30 0.01 -1.21
C VAL A 76 -6.29 -1.03 -1.75
N ASN A 77 -7.41 -1.21 -1.05
CA ASN A 77 -8.42 -2.16 -1.50
C ASN A 77 -9.03 -1.75 -2.83
N GLU A 78 -9.23 -0.44 -3.04
CA GLU A 78 -9.75 0.05 -4.31
C GLU A 78 -8.80 -0.28 -5.45
N TYR A 79 -7.49 -0.14 -5.24
CA TYR A 79 -6.52 -0.46 -6.27
C TYR A 79 -6.53 -1.96 -6.58
N TYR A 80 -6.55 -2.82 -5.55
CA TYR A 80 -6.60 -4.26 -5.80
C TYR A 80 -7.88 -4.64 -6.54
N LYS A 81 -9.00 -4.05 -6.16
CA LYS A 81 -10.26 -4.37 -6.82
C LYS A 81 -10.24 -3.88 -8.27
N TYR A 82 -9.66 -2.70 -8.49
CA TYR A 82 -9.56 -2.14 -9.83
C TYR A 82 -8.77 -3.08 -10.75
N TYR A 83 -7.62 -3.55 -10.29
CA TYR A 83 -6.81 -4.41 -11.12
C TYR A 83 -7.39 -5.81 -11.25
N TYR A 84 -8.05 -6.28 -10.22
CA TYR A 84 -8.75 -7.56 -10.30
C TYR A 84 -9.83 -7.48 -11.37
N ASP A 85 -10.66 -6.45 -11.34
CA ASP A 85 -11.74 -6.29 -12.32
C ASP A 85 -11.17 -6.11 -13.73
N LYS A 86 -10.09 -5.34 -13.83
CA LYS A 86 -9.51 -5.04 -15.13
C LYS A 86 -8.92 -6.25 -15.82
N TYR A 87 -8.18 -7.05 -15.07
CA TYR A 87 -7.47 -8.18 -15.68
C TYR A 87 -8.19 -9.52 -15.54
N ASN A 88 -9.17 -9.62 -14.67
CA ASN A 88 -9.90 -10.86 -14.50
C ASN A 88 -11.07 -10.98 -15.48
N LYS A 89 -11.40 -9.91 -16.15
CA LYS A 89 -12.42 -9.98 -17.12
C LYS A 89 -11.84 -10.49 -18.36
N GLN A 90 -11.96 -11.67 -18.67
CA GLN A 90 -11.42 -12.20 -19.89
C GLN A 90 -12.49 -12.89 -20.72
#